data_cb4f22dee53d3bc42b71f42ac5c2e7ce
#
_entry.id   cb4f22dee53d3bc42b71f42ac5c2e7ce
#
_cell.length_a   1.000
_cell.length_b   1.000
_cell.length_c   1.000
_cell.angle_alpha   90.00
_cell.angle_beta   90.00
_cell.angle_gamma   90.00
#
_symmetry.space_group_name_H-M   'P 1'
#
loop_
_entity.id
_entity.type
_entity.pdbx_description
1 polymer ?
#
loop_
_entity_poly.entity_id
_entity_poly.type
_entity_poly.pdbx_seq_one_letter_code
_entity_poly.pdbx_strand_id
1 'polypeptide(L)'
;MIKRIDHVAVAVRNLDEAIKSFETLFDLKPSKIEEIPDQGVKAALIPIGDTEIEFIQPIRPDTGVAKFLESKGEGIHHIAIEVDDTDAELKRLEEKGAKLIDKQGRSGLAGKIGFVHPKSVHGVLLELAQKV
;
A
#
# COMPACT_ATOMS: atom_id res chain seq x y z
N MET A 1 16.16 -6.37 7.30
CA MET A 1 16.87 -5.36 6.50
C MET A 1 15.94 -4.78 5.43
N ILE A 2 16.04 -3.49 5.23
CA ILE A 2 15.24 -2.79 4.22
C ILE A 2 15.94 -2.89 2.87
N LYS A 3 15.21 -3.29 1.83
CA LYS A 3 15.80 -3.56 0.52
C LYS A 3 15.54 -2.45 -0.50
N ARG A 4 14.29 -2.01 -0.62
CA ARG A 4 13.88 -1.05 -1.65
C ARG A 4 12.46 -0.57 -1.40
N ILE A 5 12.03 0.44 -2.15
CA ILE A 5 10.62 0.79 -2.20
C ILE A 5 9.93 -0.25 -3.09
N ASP A 6 8.94 -0.94 -2.53
CA ASP A 6 8.18 -1.95 -3.27
C ASP A 6 7.11 -1.31 -4.15
N HIS A 7 6.30 -0.44 -3.55
CA HIS A 7 5.25 0.25 -4.30
C HIS A 7 4.83 1.54 -3.59
N VAL A 8 4.17 2.39 -4.38
CA VAL A 8 3.47 3.58 -3.88
C VAL A 8 1.99 3.37 -4.16
N ALA A 9 1.17 3.36 -3.11
CA ALA A 9 -0.26 3.13 -3.24
C ALA A 9 -1.01 4.45 -3.33
N VAL A 10 -1.88 4.55 -4.32
CA VAL A 10 -2.68 5.74 -4.61
C VAL A 10 -4.15 5.37 -4.47
N ALA A 11 -4.86 6.06 -3.59
CA ALA A 11 -6.30 5.85 -3.42
C ALA A 11 -7.06 6.56 -4.51
N VAL A 12 -7.96 5.84 -5.18
CA VAL A 12 -8.77 6.37 -6.28
C VAL A 12 -10.23 5.99 -6.09
N ARG A 13 -11.12 6.84 -6.62
CA ARG A 13 -12.56 6.57 -6.57
C ARG A 13 -13.01 5.59 -7.63
N ASN A 14 -12.34 5.59 -8.78
CA ASN A 14 -12.70 4.72 -9.90
C ASN A 14 -11.41 4.12 -10.48
N LEU A 15 -11.23 2.82 -10.23
CA LEU A 15 -10.03 2.11 -10.64
C LEU A 15 -9.87 2.07 -12.16
N ASP A 16 -10.95 1.82 -12.88
CA ASP A 16 -10.90 1.71 -14.35
C ASP A 16 -10.49 3.04 -14.99
N GLU A 17 -10.99 4.16 -14.46
CA GLU A 17 -10.60 5.49 -14.94
C GLU A 17 -9.14 5.78 -14.65
N ALA A 18 -8.64 5.41 -13.47
CA ALA A 18 -7.24 5.62 -13.11
C ALA A 18 -6.31 4.81 -14.02
N ILE A 19 -6.65 3.55 -14.27
CA ILE A 19 -5.88 2.68 -15.19
C ILE A 19 -5.86 3.30 -16.58
N LYS A 20 -7.01 3.73 -17.07
CA LYS A 20 -7.12 4.34 -18.40
C LYS A 20 -6.31 5.63 -18.51
N SER A 21 -6.32 6.45 -17.48
CA SER A 21 -5.52 7.69 -17.46
C SER A 21 -4.03 7.40 -17.59
N PHE A 22 -3.53 6.42 -16.85
CA PHE A 22 -2.11 6.06 -16.92
C PHE A 22 -1.74 5.44 -18.25
N GLU A 23 -2.62 4.65 -18.85
CA GLU A 23 -2.40 4.11 -20.18
C GLU A 23 -2.32 5.23 -21.22
N THR A 24 -3.26 6.17 -21.16
CA THR A 24 -3.34 7.28 -22.12
C THR A 24 -2.17 8.25 -21.98
N LEU A 25 -1.82 8.60 -20.73
CA LEU A 25 -0.81 9.64 -20.47
C LEU A 25 0.62 9.11 -20.53
N PHE A 26 0.83 7.88 -20.06
CA PHE A 26 2.18 7.36 -19.85
C PHE A 26 2.47 6.05 -20.55
N ASP A 27 1.52 5.50 -21.31
CA ASP A 27 1.63 4.18 -21.93
C ASP A 27 1.95 3.06 -20.93
N LEU A 28 1.45 3.21 -19.68
CA LEU A 28 1.64 2.21 -18.64
C LEU A 28 0.39 1.38 -18.45
N LYS A 29 0.57 0.07 -18.29
CA LYS A 29 -0.54 -0.89 -18.15
C LYS A 29 -0.37 -1.69 -16.87
N PRO A 30 -1.50 -2.11 -16.24
CA PRO A 30 -1.39 -2.96 -15.08
C PRO A 30 -0.89 -4.35 -15.44
N SER A 31 -0.06 -4.92 -14.58
CA SER A 31 0.34 -6.33 -14.67
C SER A 31 -0.65 -7.23 -13.94
N LYS A 32 -1.42 -6.66 -13.01
CA LYS A 32 -2.32 -7.42 -12.17
C LYS A 32 -3.46 -6.52 -11.67
N ILE A 33 -4.68 -7.05 -11.69
CA ILE A 33 -5.85 -6.41 -11.09
C ILE A 33 -6.50 -7.46 -10.20
N GLU A 34 -6.77 -7.13 -8.94
CA GLU A 34 -7.23 -8.10 -7.96
C GLU A 34 -8.10 -7.45 -6.89
N GLU A 35 -9.14 -8.17 -6.45
CA GLU A 35 -9.88 -7.80 -5.26
C GLU A 35 -9.22 -8.40 -4.03
N ILE A 36 -9.14 -7.62 -2.96
CA ILE A 36 -8.59 -8.05 -1.68
C ILE A 36 -9.68 -7.83 -0.63
N PRO A 37 -10.60 -8.81 -0.47
CA PRO A 37 -11.76 -8.64 0.41
C PRO A 37 -11.40 -8.32 1.85
N ASP A 38 -10.31 -8.90 2.37
CA ASP A 38 -9.86 -8.67 3.74
C ASP A 38 -9.51 -7.20 3.98
N GLN A 39 -9.01 -6.51 2.97
CA GLN A 39 -8.67 -5.10 3.04
C GLN A 39 -9.80 -4.21 2.51
N GLY A 40 -10.81 -4.81 1.90
CA GLY A 40 -11.96 -4.09 1.36
C GLY A 40 -11.64 -3.24 0.17
N VAL A 41 -10.68 -3.66 -0.67
CA VAL A 41 -10.24 -2.90 -1.83
C VAL A 41 -10.13 -3.76 -3.08
N LYS A 42 -10.20 -3.10 -4.22
CA LYS A 42 -9.80 -3.64 -5.52
C LYS A 42 -8.55 -2.88 -5.92
N ALA A 43 -7.51 -3.59 -6.34
CA ALA A 43 -6.20 -3.01 -6.60
C ALA A 43 -5.70 -3.33 -8.00
N ALA A 44 -4.94 -2.41 -8.57
CA ALA A 44 -4.22 -2.60 -9.83
C ALA A 44 -2.75 -2.27 -9.61
N LEU A 45 -1.87 -3.17 -10.03
CA LEU A 45 -0.42 -2.98 -9.93
C LEU A 45 0.13 -2.58 -11.30
N ILE A 46 0.77 -1.43 -11.36
CA ILE A 46 1.39 -0.91 -12.59
C ILE A 46 2.90 -0.88 -12.39
N PRO A 47 3.63 -1.81 -13.04
CA PRO A 47 5.09 -1.87 -12.89
C PRO A 47 5.78 -0.65 -13.50
N ILE A 48 6.78 -0.14 -12.78
CA ILE A 48 7.67 0.91 -13.26
C ILE A 48 9.08 0.53 -12.81
N GLY A 49 9.88 -0.02 -13.73
CA GLY A 49 11.18 -0.57 -13.36
C GLY A 49 11.01 -1.72 -12.38
N ASP A 50 11.73 -1.66 -11.26
CA ASP A 50 11.65 -2.67 -10.20
C ASP A 50 10.66 -2.29 -9.09
N THR A 51 9.91 -1.22 -9.29
CA THR A 51 8.90 -0.75 -8.34
C THR A 51 7.53 -0.74 -9.02
N GLU A 52 6.48 -0.36 -8.29
CA GLU A 52 5.11 -0.34 -8.81
C GLU A 52 4.33 0.83 -8.26
N ILE A 53 3.40 1.35 -9.07
CA ILE A 53 2.30 2.17 -8.58
C ILE A 53 1.13 1.22 -8.36
N GLU A 54 0.52 1.28 -7.19
CA GLU A 54 -0.65 0.49 -6.86
C GLU A 54 -1.86 1.42 -6.72
N PHE A 55 -2.83 1.32 -7.63
CA PHE A 55 -4.10 2.00 -7.44
C PHE A 55 -5.00 1.15 -6.56
N ILE A 56 -5.61 1.75 -5.55
CA ILE A 56 -6.54 1.06 -4.66
C ILE A 56 -7.88 1.79 -4.64
N GLN A 57 -8.94 1.03 -4.88
CA GLN A 57 -10.31 1.50 -4.86
C GLN A 57 -11.07 0.74 -3.77
N PRO A 58 -11.78 1.45 -2.85
CA PRO A 58 -12.56 0.73 -1.83
C PRO A 58 -13.76 0.02 -2.46
N ILE A 59 -14.05 -1.19 -1.97
CA ILE A 59 -15.23 -1.95 -2.40
C ILE A 59 -16.38 -1.84 -1.38
N ARG A 60 -16.13 -1.19 -0.25
CA ARG A 60 -17.12 -0.94 0.80
C ARG A 60 -16.88 0.44 1.40
N PRO A 61 -17.94 1.11 1.92
CA PRO A 61 -17.77 2.44 2.50
C PRO A 61 -17.13 2.45 3.89
N ASP A 62 -17.03 1.31 4.56
CA ASP A 62 -16.50 1.21 5.92
C ASP A 62 -14.99 0.91 5.98
N THR A 63 -14.29 0.99 4.85
CA THR A 63 -12.86 0.70 4.78
C THR A 63 -12.01 1.92 5.10
N GLY A 64 -10.75 1.68 5.49
CA GLY A 64 -9.79 2.77 5.69
C GLY A 64 -9.55 3.60 4.45
N VAL A 65 -9.51 2.97 3.27
CA VAL A 65 -9.32 3.67 1.99
C VAL A 65 -10.52 4.55 1.67
N ALA A 66 -11.76 4.06 1.93
CA ALA A 66 -12.95 4.87 1.73
C ALA A 66 -12.94 6.11 2.62
N LYS A 67 -12.55 5.95 3.88
CA LYS A 67 -12.42 7.07 4.82
C LYS A 67 -11.34 8.06 4.40
N PHE A 68 -10.23 7.55 3.88
CA PHE A 68 -9.17 8.39 3.34
C PHE A 68 -9.69 9.25 2.18
N LEU A 69 -10.39 8.64 1.22
CA LEU A 69 -10.95 9.36 0.09
C LEU A 69 -11.96 10.43 0.53
N GLU A 70 -12.77 10.11 1.53
CA GLU A 70 -13.78 11.02 2.06
C GLU A 70 -13.13 12.24 2.72
N SER A 71 -12.05 12.04 3.48
CA SER A 71 -11.42 13.13 4.23
C SER A 71 -10.34 13.87 3.44
N LYS A 72 -9.62 13.21 2.56
CA LYS A 72 -8.47 13.79 1.85
C LYS A 72 -8.61 13.82 0.33
N GLY A 73 -9.56 13.08 -0.24
CA GLY A 73 -9.69 12.94 -1.68
C GLY A 73 -8.68 11.94 -2.24
N GLU A 74 -8.56 11.91 -3.56
CA GLU A 74 -7.62 11.03 -4.23
C GLU A 74 -6.18 11.48 -3.99
N GLY A 75 -5.27 10.52 -3.85
CA GLY A 75 -3.86 10.82 -3.66
C GLY A 75 -3.12 9.63 -3.07
N ILE A 76 -1.85 9.86 -2.71
CA ILE A 76 -1.00 8.82 -2.15
C ILE A 76 -1.55 8.40 -0.78
N HIS A 77 -1.83 7.11 -0.64
CA HIS A 77 -2.34 6.52 0.58
C HIS A 77 -1.20 5.98 1.45
N HIS A 78 -0.25 5.27 0.85
CA HIS A 78 0.89 4.75 1.59
C HIS A 78 2.06 4.46 0.66
N ILE A 79 3.24 4.28 1.29
CA ILE A 79 4.45 3.85 0.61
C ILE A 79 4.84 2.52 1.27
N ALA A 80 5.17 1.52 0.46
CA ALA A 80 5.60 0.22 0.95
C ALA A 80 7.08 0.02 0.69
N ILE A 81 7.79 -0.47 1.70
CA ILE A 81 9.19 -0.85 1.57
C ILE A 81 9.32 -2.37 1.73
N GLU A 82 10.17 -2.95 0.93
CA GLU A 82 10.44 -4.39 1.00
C GLU A 82 11.44 -4.68 2.09
N VAL A 83 11.14 -5.70 2.92
CA VAL A 83 12.00 -6.16 4.00
C VAL A 83 12.18 -7.69 3.93
N ASP A 84 13.20 -8.21 4.59
CA ASP A 84 13.44 -9.66 4.64
C ASP A 84 12.43 -10.39 5.51
N ASP A 85 12.02 -9.76 6.62
CA ASP A 85 11.17 -10.37 7.64
C ASP A 85 10.32 -9.28 8.29
N THR A 86 9.05 -9.26 7.94
CA THR A 86 8.11 -8.24 8.44
C THR A 86 8.00 -8.29 9.96
N ASP A 87 7.85 -9.47 10.55
CA ASP A 87 7.68 -9.58 11.99
C ASP A 87 8.91 -9.10 12.76
N ALA A 88 10.10 -9.45 12.27
CA ALA A 88 11.35 -9.04 12.89
C ALA A 88 11.53 -7.51 12.80
N GLU A 89 11.19 -6.91 11.67
CA GLU A 89 11.28 -5.46 11.50
C GLU A 89 10.28 -4.71 12.37
N LEU A 90 9.04 -5.22 12.47
CA LEU A 90 8.03 -4.61 13.35
C LEU A 90 8.49 -4.64 14.81
N LYS A 91 9.04 -5.76 15.25
CA LYS A 91 9.57 -5.89 16.62
C LYS A 91 10.71 -4.91 16.86
N ARG A 92 11.62 -4.81 15.91
CA ARG A 92 12.76 -3.89 16.01
C ARG A 92 12.31 -2.43 16.11
N LEU A 93 11.32 -2.06 15.30
CA LEU A 93 10.75 -0.71 15.31
C LEU A 93 10.06 -0.42 16.63
N GLU A 94 9.30 -1.37 17.15
CA GLU A 94 8.63 -1.21 18.46
C GLU A 94 9.65 -1.00 19.57
N GLU A 95 10.74 -1.76 19.56
CA GLU A 95 11.81 -1.62 20.54
C GLU A 95 12.49 -0.25 20.46
N LYS A 96 12.51 0.37 19.28
CA LYS A 96 13.03 1.72 19.07
C LYS A 96 12.03 2.83 19.37
N GLY A 97 10.83 2.48 19.83
CA GLY A 97 9.82 3.44 20.22
C GLY A 97 8.86 3.86 19.12
N ALA A 98 8.88 3.21 17.97
CA ALA A 98 7.95 3.52 16.89
C ALA A 98 6.54 3.07 17.25
N LYS A 99 5.54 3.85 16.84
CA LYS A 99 4.15 3.49 16.98
C LYS A 99 3.74 2.65 15.78
N LEU A 100 3.18 1.48 16.02
CA LEU A 100 2.79 0.54 14.98
C LEU A 100 1.28 0.44 14.89
N ILE A 101 0.77 0.24 13.67
CA ILE A 101 -0.62 -0.16 13.46
C ILE A 101 -0.72 -1.67 13.62
N ASP A 102 0.22 -2.40 13.01
CA ASP A 102 0.31 -3.86 13.15
C ASP A 102 1.53 -4.23 13.98
N LYS A 103 1.33 -5.05 15.01
CA LYS A 103 2.43 -5.58 15.81
C LYS A 103 2.96 -6.89 15.25
N GLN A 104 2.16 -7.53 14.40
CA GLN A 104 2.52 -8.77 13.69
C GLN A 104 2.13 -8.63 12.24
N GLY A 105 2.88 -9.27 11.35
CA GLY A 105 2.58 -9.27 9.94
C GLY A 105 1.29 -10.03 9.62
N ARG A 106 0.67 -9.65 8.52
CA ARG A 106 -0.56 -10.29 8.00
C ARG A 106 -0.46 -10.39 6.48
N SER A 107 -1.31 -11.20 5.89
CA SER A 107 -1.32 -11.37 4.43
C SER A 107 -1.82 -10.12 3.74
N GLY A 108 -1.13 -9.72 2.67
CA GLY A 108 -1.51 -8.63 1.79
C GLY A 108 -1.14 -8.95 0.36
N LEU A 109 -1.44 -8.03 -0.56
CA LEU A 109 -1.15 -8.23 -1.98
C LEU A 109 0.37 -8.37 -2.23
N ALA A 110 1.18 -7.63 -1.49
CA ALA A 110 2.62 -7.61 -1.64
C ALA A 110 3.34 -8.75 -0.90
N GLY A 111 2.61 -9.60 -0.17
CA GLY A 111 3.17 -10.69 0.64
C GLY A 111 2.77 -10.55 2.10
N LYS A 112 3.70 -10.80 3.02
CA LYS A 112 3.45 -10.59 4.45
C LYS A 112 3.70 -9.12 4.79
N ILE A 113 2.66 -8.42 5.20
CA ILE A 113 2.70 -6.97 5.38
C ILE A 113 2.45 -6.55 6.83
N GLY A 114 2.85 -5.33 7.14
CA GLY A 114 2.53 -4.67 8.39
C GLY A 114 2.69 -3.17 8.25
N PHE A 115 1.86 -2.40 8.95
CA PHE A 115 1.88 -0.94 8.84
C PHE A 115 2.48 -0.27 10.06
N VAL A 116 3.31 0.74 9.80
CA VAL A 116 3.86 1.66 10.80
C VAL A 116 2.98 2.90 10.81
N HIS A 117 2.61 3.37 12.02
CA HIS A 117 1.72 4.51 12.16
C HIS A 117 2.37 5.79 11.60
N PRO A 118 1.60 6.62 10.87
CA PRO A 118 2.14 7.87 10.29
C PRO A 118 2.82 8.79 11.30
N LYS A 119 2.39 8.76 12.55
CA LYS A 119 2.95 9.60 13.61
C LYS A 119 4.44 9.35 13.82
N SER A 120 4.92 8.15 13.55
CA SER A 120 6.34 7.80 13.68
C SER A 120 7.14 8.08 12.40
N VAL A 121 6.47 8.38 11.28
CA VAL A 121 7.10 8.52 9.97
C VAL A 121 6.69 9.84 9.31
N HIS A 122 6.53 10.89 10.12
CA HIS A 122 6.27 12.25 9.63
C HIS A 122 5.03 12.38 8.74
N GLY A 123 3.96 11.68 9.10
CA GLY A 123 2.70 11.79 8.38
C GLY A 123 2.51 10.78 7.25
N VAL A 124 3.49 9.92 7.00
CA VAL A 124 3.41 8.90 5.96
C VAL A 124 2.96 7.57 6.56
N LEU A 125 1.90 6.99 6.01
CA LEU A 125 1.55 5.62 6.33
C LEU A 125 2.55 4.71 5.61
N LEU A 126 3.36 3.98 6.37
CA LEU A 126 4.43 3.16 5.82
C LEU A 126 4.11 1.69 5.98
N GLU A 127 4.17 0.96 4.87
CA GLU A 127 3.96 -0.49 4.85
C GLU A 127 5.31 -1.20 4.78
N LEU A 128 5.48 -2.24 5.59
CA LEU A 128 6.58 -3.18 5.44
C LEU A 128 6.04 -4.38 4.66
N ALA A 129 6.76 -4.84 3.66
CA ALA A 129 6.33 -5.95 2.82
C ALA A 129 7.44 -6.98 2.67
N GLN A 130 7.14 -8.21 3.09
CA GLN A 130 8.03 -9.36 2.92
C GLN A 130 7.49 -10.16 1.74
N LYS A 131 8.24 -10.17 0.65
CA LYS A 131 7.84 -10.91 -0.55
C LYS A 131 7.94 -12.41 -0.29
N VAL A 132 7.08 -13.15 -0.93
CA VAL A 132 7.05 -14.60 -0.81
C VAL A 132 8.06 -15.25 -1.74
#